data_2b5d159bc30f98d69da1955bb3501b9a
#
_entry.id   2b5d159bc30f98d69da1955bb3501b9a
#
_cell.length_a   1.000
_cell.length_b   1.000
_cell.length_c   1.000
_cell.angle_alpha   90.00
_cell.angle_beta   90.00
_cell.angle_gamma   90.00
#
_symmetry.space_group_name_H-M   'P 1'
#
loop_
_entity.id
_entity.type
_entity.pdbx_description
1 polymer ?
#
loop_
_entity_poly.entity_id
_entity_poly.type
_entity_poly.pdbx_seq_one_letter_code
_entity_poly.pdbx_strand_id
1 'polypeptide(L)'
;MRLRKHPTSNIQHRTPSELATALWEFRDDHQEKRKFDLEERLLEFASTVIDLSEGLPNTRAGNHIASQMLRSGTSPYPNHGEAEDAESRDDFIHKLKLCLKELRETRRWARLIKRKGWGKDDPTLPFVLSESDEVIRIFYSSIQTARKNALAGRRKSSAQYPSGEAG
;
A
#
# COMPACT_ATOMS: atom_id res chain seq x y z
N MET A 1 0.93 -12.27 42.96
CA MET A 1 0.11 -11.78 41.86
C MET A 1 0.18 -10.25 41.88
N ARG A 2 1.07 -9.63 41.05
CA ARG A 2 1.27 -8.18 41.05
C ARG A 2 0.54 -7.59 39.85
N LEU A 3 -0.53 -6.84 40.13
CA LEU A 3 -1.28 -6.05 39.15
C LEU A 3 -0.36 -4.94 38.59
N ARG A 4 -0.14 -4.91 37.25
CA ARG A 4 0.52 -3.81 36.56
C ARG A 4 -0.44 -2.63 36.51
N LYS A 5 -0.05 -1.52 37.13
CA LYS A 5 -0.77 -0.25 37.09
C LYS A 5 -0.66 0.34 35.68
N HIS A 6 -1.80 0.65 35.06
CA HIS A 6 -1.85 1.41 33.80
C HIS A 6 -1.39 2.85 34.05
N PRO A 7 -0.63 3.47 33.12
CA PRO A 7 -0.20 4.86 33.24
C PRO A 7 -1.29 5.80 32.68
N THR A 8 -2.37 6.03 33.45
CA THR A 8 -3.44 6.96 33.07
C THR A 8 -3.49 8.21 33.96
N SER A 9 -2.37 8.64 34.52
CA SER A 9 -2.36 9.82 35.38
C SER A 9 -1.20 10.76 35.03
N ASN A 10 -1.26 11.48 33.90
CA ASN A 10 -0.52 12.74 33.74
C ASN A 10 -0.83 13.56 32.49
N ILE A 11 -2.10 13.61 32.05
CA ILE A 11 -2.50 14.46 30.91
C ILE A 11 -2.83 15.91 31.34
N GLN A 12 -3.05 16.16 32.63
CA GLN A 12 -3.64 17.44 33.12
C GLN A 12 -2.67 18.61 33.30
N HIS A 13 -1.36 18.42 33.06
CA HIS A 13 -0.36 19.49 33.29
C HIS A 13 0.67 19.69 32.17
N ARG A 14 0.36 19.22 30.94
CA ARG A 14 1.26 19.47 29.81
C ARG A 14 0.93 20.82 29.15
N THR A 15 1.97 21.59 28.85
CA THR A 15 1.83 22.83 28.07
C THR A 15 1.33 22.55 26.65
N PRO A 16 0.70 23.52 25.96
CA PRO A 16 0.30 23.35 24.55
C PRO A 16 1.46 22.92 23.62
N SER A 17 2.69 23.34 23.93
CA SER A 17 3.89 22.96 23.19
C SER A 17 4.26 21.49 23.40
N GLU A 18 4.20 20.99 24.64
CA GLU A 18 4.47 19.57 24.95
C GLU A 18 3.40 18.65 24.40
N LEU A 19 2.14 19.10 24.36
CA LEU A 19 1.04 18.36 23.71
C LEU A 19 1.24 18.31 22.19
N ALA A 20 1.66 19.41 21.57
CA ALA A 20 1.93 19.45 20.14
C ALA A 20 3.10 18.51 19.77
N THR A 21 4.17 18.50 20.56
CA THR A 21 5.32 17.60 20.36
C THR A 21 4.91 16.14 20.55
N ALA A 22 4.16 15.81 21.60
CA ALA A 22 3.69 14.44 21.84
C ALA A 22 2.71 13.95 20.75
N LEU A 23 1.87 14.82 20.21
CA LEU A 23 0.99 14.49 19.08
C LEU A 23 1.77 14.31 17.79
N TRP A 24 2.85 15.06 17.59
CA TRP A 24 3.74 14.90 16.44
C TRP A 24 4.50 13.57 16.52
N GLU A 25 5.12 13.26 17.64
CA GLU A 25 5.81 11.99 17.90
C GLU A 25 4.87 10.78 17.75
N PHE A 26 3.64 10.88 18.28
CA PHE A 26 2.62 9.83 18.12
C PHE A 26 2.20 9.62 16.67
N ARG A 27 2.06 10.70 15.88
CA ARG A 27 1.74 10.61 14.45
C ARG A 27 2.88 10.01 13.65
N ASP A 28 4.11 10.36 13.97
CA ASP A 28 5.32 9.88 13.28
C ASP A 28 5.53 8.39 13.51
N ASP A 29 5.45 7.93 14.78
CA ASP A 29 5.55 6.50 15.15
C ASP A 29 4.47 5.64 14.46
N HIS A 30 3.23 6.12 14.39
CA HIS A 30 2.16 5.43 13.69
C HIS A 30 2.33 5.44 12.17
N GLN A 31 2.93 6.45 11.59
CA GLN A 31 3.16 6.56 10.16
C GLN A 31 4.32 5.66 9.73
N GLU A 32 5.42 5.63 10.49
CA GLU A 32 6.53 4.71 10.28
C GLU A 32 6.11 3.25 10.42
N LYS A 33 5.34 2.92 11.46
CA LYS A 33 4.83 1.57 11.67
C LYS A 33 3.90 1.09 10.55
N ARG A 34 3.05 1.98 9.99
CA ARG A 34 2.21 1.66 8.82
C ARG A 34 3.03 1.52 7.54
N LYS A 35 4.07 2.33 7.37
CA LYS A 35 4.98 2.27 6.23
C LYS A 35 5.73 0.93 6.22
N PHE A 36 6.32 0.56 7.35
CA PHE A 36 7.01 -0.71 7.53
C PHE A 36 6.07 -1.91 7.31
N ASP A 37 4.84 -1.83 7.81
CA ASP A 37 3.82 -2.89 7.64
C ASP A 37 3.47 -3.08 6.15
N LEU A 38 3.33 -2.02 5.34
CA LEU A 38 2.98 -2.14 3.92
C LEU A 38 4.14 -2.69 3.08
N GLU A 39 5.36 -2.27 3.33
CA GLU A 39 6.55 -2.77 2.65
C GLU A 39 6.72 -4.27 2.92
N GLU A 40 6.67 -4.68 4.18
CA GLU A 40 6.79 -6.08 4.61
C GLU A 40 5.65 -6.93 4.03
N ARG A 41 4.42 -6.42 4.00
CA ARG A 41 3.28 -7.09 3.37
C ARG A 41 3.49 -7.30 1.87
N LEU A 42 4.05 -6.33 1.17
CA LEU A 42 4.36 -6.46 -0.26
C LEU A 42 5.49 -7.43 -0.52
N LEU A 43 6.49 -7.50 0.35
CA LEU A 43 7.56 -8.48 0.30
C LEU A 43 7.02 -9.91 0.48
N GLU A 44 6.22 -10.14 1.53
CA GLU A 44 5.56 -11.42 1.78
C GLU A 44 4.62 -11.82 0.65
N PHE A 45 3.85 -10.85 0.13
CA PHE A 45 2.99 -11.07 -1.02
C PHE A 45 3.78 -11.49 -2.26
N ALA A 46 4.88 -10.80 -2.58
CA ALA A 46 5.72 -11.12 -3.73
C ALA A 46 6.37 -12.50 -3.57
N SER A 47 6.86 -12.84 -2.38
CA SER A 47 7.41 -14.16 -2.06
C SER A 47 6.38 -15.26 -2.27
N THR A 48 5.18 -15.09 -1.72
CA THR A 48 4.10 -16.07 -1.87
C THR A 48 3.63 -16.22 -3.33
N VAL A 49 3.67 -15.13 -4.12
CA VAL A 49 3.40 -15.21 -5.57
C VAL A 49 4.46 -16.04 -6.30
N ILE A 50 5.73 -15.95 -5.91
CA ILE A 50 6.80 -16.79 -6.47
C ILE A 50 6.48 -18.27 -6.17
N ASP A 51 6.21 -18.61 -4.90
CA ASP A 51 5.91 -20.00 -4.51
C ASP A 51 4.69 -20.56 -5.27
N LEU A 52 3.60 -19.78 -5.35
CA LEU A 52 2.41 -20.17 -6.12
C LEU A 52 2.74 -20.40 -7.61
N SER A 53 3.60 -19.57 -8.19
CA SER A 53 3.97 -19.66 -9.61
C SER A 53 4.79 -20.90 -9.91
N GLU A 54 5.73 -21.23 -9.02
CA GLU A 54 6.57 -22.44 -9.13
C GLU A 54 5.74 -23.74 -8.94
N GLY A 55 4.66 -23.68 -8.15
CA GLY A 55 3.73 -24.79 -7.95
C GLY A 55 2.75 -25.05 -9.11
N LEU A 56 2.72 -24.22 -10.15
CA LEU A 56 1.81 -24.41 -11.29
C LEU A 56 2.23 -25.57 -12.19
N PRO A 57 1.25 -26.23 -12.90
CA PRO A 57 1.54 -27.36 -13.78
C PRO A 57 2.57 -27.01 -14.87
N ASN A 58 3.58 -27.85 -15.05
CA ASN A 58 4.56 -27.68 -16.12
C ASN A 58 3.97 -28.06 -17.49
N THR A 59 3.09 -27.21 -17.99
CA THR A 59 2.46 -27.27 -19.29
C THR A 59 2.63 -25.93 -20.00
N ARG A 60 2.39 -25.87 -21.31
CA ARG A 60 2.44 -24.61 -22.05
C ARG A 60 1.53 -23.53 -21.43
N ALA A 61 0.33 -23.90 -20.99
CA ALA A 61 -0.59 -22.97 -20.36
C ALA A 61 -0.17 -22.60 -18.93
N GLY A 62 0.29 -23.57 -18.14
CA GLY A 62 0.81 -23.34 -16.78
C GLY A 62 2.01 -22.41 -16.79
N ASN A 63 3.00 -22.68 -17.65
CA ASN A 63 4.20 -21.86 -17.77
C ASN A 63 3.88 -20.42 -18.22
N HIS A 64 2.92 -20.24 -19.15
CA HIS A 64 2.46 -18.92 -19.55
C HIS A 64 1.84 -18.16 -18.37
N ILE A 65 0.94 -18.79 -17.62
CA ILE A 65 0.27 -18.16 -16.48
C ILE A 65 1.25 -17.89 -15.34
N ALA A 66 2.17 -18.81 -15.05
CA ALA A 66 3.26 -18.62 -14.09
C ALA A 66 4.08 -17.37 -14.41
N SER A 67 4.50 -17.20 -15.66
CA SER A 67 5.26 -16.03 -16.10
C SER A 67 4.47 -14.71 -15.91
N GLN A 68 3.18 -14.68 -16.26
CA GLN A 68 2.34 -13.50 -16.06
C GLN A 68 2.10 -13.18 -14.58
N MET A 69 1.90 -14.23 -13.77
CA MET A 69 1.72 -14.14 -12.33
C MET A 69 2.97 -13.58 -11.65
N LEU A 70 4.16 -14.12 -11.96
CA LEU A 70 5.44 -13.62 -11.46
C LEU A 70 5.63 -12.14 -11.80
N ARG A 71 5.47 -11.76 -13.06
CA ARG A 71 5.65 -10.39 -13.51
C ARG A 71 4.73 -9.42 -12.78
N SER A 72 3.43 -9.71 -12.75
CA SER A 72 2.46 -8.81 -12.13
C SER A 72 2.48 -8.83 -10.60
N GLY A 73 2.79 -9.98 -9.99
CA GLY A 73 2.72 -10.14 -8.54
C GLY A 73 3.97 -9.64 -7.80
N THR A 74 5.13 -9.66 -8.44
CA THR A 74 6.37 -9.14 -7.84
C THR A 74 6.59 -7.64 -8.11
N SER A 75 5.98 -7.09 -9.16
CA SER A 75 6.13 -5.68 -9.57
C SER A 75 5.65 -4.66 -8.52
N PRO A 76 4.60 -4.87 -7.72
CA PRO A 76 4.15 -3.90 -6.72
C PRO A 76 5.20 -3.56 -5.66
N TYR A 77 6.03 -4.53 -5.24
CA TYR A 77 7.05 -4.33 -4.21
C TYR A 77 8.09 -3.27 -4.60
N PRO A 78 8.85 -3.40 -5.70
CA PRO A 78 9.81 -2.37 -6.11
C PRO A 78 9.15 -1.05 -6.52
N ASN A 79 7.98 -1.08 -7.19
CA ASN A 79 7.27 0.16 -7.55
C ASN A 79 6.76 0.94 -6.34
N HIS A 80 6.49 0.28 -5.21
CA HIS A 80 6.16 0.96 -3.96
C HIS A 80 7.36 1.71 -3.41
N GLY A 81 8.55 1.10 -3.39
CA GLY A 81 9.79 1.79 -3.01
C GLY A 81 10.06 3.02 -3.88
N GLU A 82 9.89 2.89 -5.20
CA GLU A 82 10.00 4.05 -6.11
C GLU A 82 8.94 5.13 -5.84
N ALA A 83 7.75 4.76 -5.34
CA ALA A 83 6.73 5.75 -4.96
C ALA A 83 7.13 6.51 -3.69
N GLU A 84 7.79 5.84 -2.73
CA GLU A 84 8.28 6.50 -1.52
C GLU A 84 9.37 7.53 -1.81
N ASP A 85 10.21 7.27 -2.82
CA ASP A 85 11.28 8.15 -3.29
C ASP A 85 10.82 9.14 -4.38
N ALA A 86 9.52 9.26 -4.62
CA ALA A 86 8.97 10.09 -5.69
C ALA A 86 9.30 11.58 -5.51
N GLU A 87 9.86 12.20 -6.55
CA GLU A 87 10.26 13.62 -6.57
C GLU A 87 9.08 14.60 -6.51
N SER A 88 7.88 14.12 -6.86
CA SER A 88 6.66 14.92 -6.88
C SER A 88 5.43 14.12 -6.48
N ARG A 89 4.38 14.85 -6.08
CA ARG A 89 3.09 14.21 -5.78
C ARG A 89 2.46 13.53 -6.99
N ASP A 90 2.62 14.08 -8.17
CA ASP A 90 2.06 13.48 -9.38
C ASP A 90 2.81 12.21 -9.76
N ASP A 91 4.13 12.18 -9.55
CA ASP A 91 4.96 10.97 -9.69
C ASP A 91 4.59 9.91 -8.65
N PHE A 92 4.47 10.29 -7.37
CA PHE A 92 3.94 9.41 -6.32
C PHE A 92 2.63 8.74 -6.71
N ILE A 93 1.65 9.54 -7.16
CA ILE A 93 0.34 9.02 -7.60
C ILE A 93 0.50 8.11 -8.83
N HIS A 94 1.41 8.43 -9.75
CA HIS A 94 1.67 7.60 -10.92
C HIS A 94 2.21 6.22 -10.52
N LYS A 95 3.23 6.17 -9.65
CA LYS A 95 3.82 4.92 -9.15
C LYS A 95 2.79 4.06 -8.39
N LEU A 96 1.97 4.66 -7.51
CA LEU A 96 0.90 3.93 -6.83
C LEU A 96 -0.14 3.37 -7.80
N LYS A 97 -0.43 4.05 -8.92
CA LYS A 97 -1.33 3.51 -9.95
C LYS A 97 -0.73 2.32 -10.69
N LEU A 98 0.59 2.29 -10.89
CA LEU A 98 1.29 1.13 -11.44
C LEU A 98 1.13 -0.07 -10.49
N CYS A 99 1.44 0.10 -9.20
CA CYS A 99 1.21 -0.94 -8.20
C CYS A 99 -0.23 -1.47 -8.24
N LEU A 100 -1.21 -0.56 -8.23
CA LEU A 100 -2.63 -0.91 -8.25
C LEU A 100 -3.04 -1.69 -9.52
N LYS A 101 -2.47 -1.35 -10.68
CA LYS A 101 -2.69 -2.05 -11.94
C LYS A 101 -2.17 -3.49 -11.86
N GLU A 102 -0.94 -3.66 -11.43
CA GLU A 102 -0.26 -4.96 -11.33
C GLU A 102 -0.95 -5.87 -10.29
N LEU A 103 -1.33 -5.36 -9.13
CA LEU A 103 -2.10 -6.10 -8.13
C LEU A 103 -3.45 -6.61 -8.68
N ARG A 104 -4.15 -5.78 -9.45
CA ARG A 104 -5.40 -6.20 -10.11
C ARG A 104 -5.18 -7.27 -11.17
N GLU A 105 -4.07 -7.21 -11.87
CA GLU A 105 -3.68 -8.24 -12.84
C GLU A 105 -3.38 -9.56 -12.13
N THR A 106 -2.54 -9.53 -11.08
CA THR A 106 -2.22 -10.69 -10.24
C THR A 106 -3.48 -11.37 -9.69
N ARG A 107 -4.39 -10.58 -9.15
CA ARG A 107 -5.68 -11.11 -8.65
C ARG A 107 -6.50 -11.82 -9.74
N ARG A 108 -6.47 -11.32 -10.98
CA ARG A 108 -7.16 -11.97 -12.11
C ARG A 108 -6.51 -13.31 -12.45
N TRP A 109 -5.19 -13.38 -12.47
CA TRP A 109 -4.46 -14.63 -12.68
C TRP A 109 -4.73 -15.63 -11.55
N ALA A 110 -4.68 -15.22 -10.29
CA ALA A 110 -5.00 -16.07 -9.15
C ALA A 110 -6.45 -16.63 -9.24
N ARG A 111 -7.43 -15.81 -9.65
CA ARG A 111 -8.80 -16.27 -9.90
C ARG A 111 -8.88 -17.29 -11.03
N LEU A 112 -8.10 -17.12 -12.09
CA LEU A 112 -8.03 -18.08 -13.20
C LEU A 112 -7.41 -19.40 -12.73
N ILE A 113 -6.31 -19.37 -11.97
CA ILE A 113 -5.67 -20.53 -11.36
C ILE A 113 -6.69 -21.30 -10.51
N LYS A 114 -7.40 -20.59 -9.61
CA LYS A 114 -8.48 -21.17 -8.80
C LYS A 114 -9.55 -21.84 -9.67
N ARG A 115 -9.99 -21.17 -10.75
CA ARG A 115 -11.03 -21.71 -11.67
C ARG A 115 -10.57 -22.96 -12.40
N LYS A 116 -9.28 -23.09 -12.69
CA LYS A 116 -8.68 -24.27 -13.30
C LYS A 116 -8.49 -25.43 -12.34
N GLY A 117 -8.70 -25.20 -11.03
CA GLY A 117 -8.43 -26.18 -9.98
C GLY A 117 -6.93 -26.43 -9.76
N TRP A 118 -6.07 -25.54 -10.27
CA TRP A 118 -4.64 -25.58 -10.00
C TRP A 118 -4.37 -24.98 -8.60
N GLY A 119 -3.45 -25.57 -7.88
CA GLY A 119 -3.18 -25.13 -6.49
C GLY A 119 -4.35 -25.36 -5.53
N LYS A 120 -5.22 -26.40 -5.77
CA LYS A 120 -6.40 -26.65 -4.95
C LYS A 120 -6.07 -26.90 -3.47
N ASP A 121 -4.95 -27.59 -3.22
CA ASP A 121 -4.50 -27.95 -1.89
C ASP A 121 -3.32 -27.07 -1.43
N ASP A 122 -3.00 -26.02 -2.18
CA ASP A 122 -1.91 -25.10 -1.92
C ASP A 122 -2.40 -23.92 -1.08
N PRO A 123 -1.88 -23.69 0.13
CA PRO A 123 -2.27 -22.58 1.01
C PRO A 123 -1.90 -21.20 0.45
N THR A 124 -0.98 -21.11 -0.51
CA THR A 124 -0.54 -19.84 -1.10
C THR A 124 -1.63 -19.19 -1.93
N LEU A 125 -2.44 -19.95 -2.66
CA LEU A 125 -3.51 -19.41 -3.51
C LEU A 125 -4.60 -18.65 -2.73
N PRO A 126 -5.16 -19.16 -1.62
CA PRO A 126 -6.07 -18.40 -0.77
C PRO A 126 -5.45 -17.13 -0.21
N PHE A 127 -4.19 -17.18 0.23
CA PHE A 127 -3.45 -16.00 0.71
C PHE A 127 -3.32 -14.95 -0.39
N VAL A 128 -2.81 -15.30 -1.57
CA VAL A 128 -2.65 -14.36 -2.70
C VAL A 128 -3.97 -13.71 -3.07
N LEU A 129 -5.08 -14.44 -3.05
CA LEU A 129 -6.40 -13.89 -3.36
C LEU A 129 -6.85 -12.88 -2.29
N SER A 130 -6.76 -13.23 -1.00
CA SER A 130 -7.20 -12.38 0.10
C SER A 130 -6.31 -11.14 0.25
N GLU A 131 -4.99 -11.33 0.19
CA GLU A 131 -4.02 -10.25 0.34
C GLU A 131 -4.08 -9.27 -0.84
N SER A 132 -4.29 -9.77 -2.09
CA SER A 132 -4.56 -8.90 -3.25
C SER A 132 -5.73 -7.95 -3.00
N ASP A 133 -6.83 -8.44 -2.41
CA ASP A 133 -8.00 -7.61 -2.13
C ASP A 133 -7.71 -6.52 -1.09
N GLU A 134 -6.94 -6.86 -0.04
CA GLU A 134 -6.56 -5.91 1.01
C GLU A 134 -5.62 -4.83 0.46
N VAL A 135 -4.56 -5.23 -0.22
CA VAL A 135 -3.54 -4.30 -0.73
C VAL A 135 -4.13 -3.41 -1.83
N ILE A 136 -5.00 -3.93 -2.71
CA ILE A 136 -5.75 -3.12 -3.69
C ILE A 136 -6.55 -2.01 -3.00
N ARG A 137 -7.23 -2.29 -1.87
CA ARG A 137 -7.97 -1.27 -1.09
C ARG A 137 -7.05 -0.21 -0.51
N ILE A 138 -5.89 -0.62 0.02
CA ILE A 138 -4.88 0.30 0.57
C ILE A 138 -4.39 1.25 -0.53
N PHE A 139 -3.90 0.73 -1.64
CA PHE A 139 -3.40 1.56 -2.75
C PHE A 139 -4.48 2.49 -3.32
N TYR A 140 -5.70 1.99 -3.48
CA TYR A 140 -6.81 2.82 -3.94
C TYR A 140 -7.09 3.99 -2.98
N SER A 141 -7.17 3.73 -1.67
CA SER A 141 -7.36 4.77 -0.64
C SER A 141 -6.22 5.79 -0.63
N SER A 142 -4.97 5.32 -0.72
CA SER A 142 -3.78 6.18 -0.75
C SER A 142 -3.80 7.13 -1.95
N ILE A 143 -4.14 6.63 -3.14
CA ILE A 143 -4.31 7.45 -4.34
C ILE A 143 -5.42 8.50 -4.17
N GLN A 144 -6.57 8.13 -3.60
CA GLN A 144 -7.67 9.10 -3.37
C GLN A 144 -7.26 10.20 -2.38
N THR A 145 -6.57 9.83 -1.30
CA THR A 145 -6.07 10.78 -0.31
C THR A 145 -5.04 11.74 -0.92
N ALA A 146 -4.07 11.22 -1.67
CA ALA A 146 -3.07 12.04 -2.34
C ALA A 146 -3.70 13.04 -3.31
N ARG A 147 -4.73 12.63 -4.08
CA ARG A 147 -5.47 13.51 -4.99
C ARG A 147 -6.24 14.62 -4.26
N LYS A 148 -6.93 14.29 -3.17
CA LYS A 148 -7.65 15.29 -2.35
C LYS A 148 -6.70 16.35 -1.81
N ASN A 149 -5.54 15.92 -1.29
CA ASN A 149 -4.52 16.82 -0.77
C ASN A 149 -3.91 17.72 -1.87
N ALA A 150 -3.78 17.21 -3.12
CA ALA A 150 -3.36 18.01 -4.27
C ALA A 150 -4.34 19.15 -4.58
N LEU A 151 -5.63 18.84 -4.61
CA LEU A 151 -6.69 19.82 -4.88
C LEU A 151 -6.79 20.89 -3.77
N ALA A 152 -6.66 20.48 -2.51
CA ALA A 152 -6.69 21.39 -1.36
C ALA A 152 -5.49 22.37 -1.37
N GLY A 153 -4.30 21.88 -1.74
CA GLY A 153 -3.10 22.73 -1.89
C GLY A 153 -3.24 23.78 -3.01
N ARG A 154 -3.76 23.39 -4.18
CA ARG A 154 -4.02 24.31 -5.30
C ARG A 154 -5.02 25.42 -4.94
N ARG A 155 -6.10 25.09 -4.21
CA ARG A 155 -7.11 26.08 -3.76
C ARG A 155 -6.52 27.10 -2.78
N LYS A 156 -5.63 26.69 -1.87
CA LYS A 156 -4.95 27.60 -0.95
C LYS A 156 -4.01 28.55 -1.67
N SER A 157 -3.26 28.07 -2.66
CA SER A 157 -2.33 28.89 -3.46
C SER A 157 -3.06 29.94 -4.30
N SER A 158 -4.19 29.60 -4.92
CA SER A 158 -5.00 30.54 -5.70
C SER A 158 -5.73 31.60 -4.87
N ALA A 159 -6.05 31.27 -3.60
CA ALA A 159 -6.67 32.23 -2.67
C ALA A 159 -5.67 33.24 -2.10
N GLN A 160 -4.36 32.93 -2.12
CA GLN A 160 -3.30 33.78 -1.56
C GLN A 160 -2.78 34.84 -2.54
N TYR A 161 -3.07 34.67 -3.86
CA TYR A 161 -2.76 35.65 -4.91
C TYR A 161 -4.01 35.89 -5.75
N PRO A 162 -4.96 36.75 -5.31
CA PRO A 162 -6.02 37.20 -6.21
C PRO A 162 -5.32 37.97 -7.34
N SER A 163 -5.61 37.59 -8.59
CA SER A 163 -5.17 38.30 -9.78
C SER A 163 -5.52 39.77 -9.63
N GLY A 164 -4.48 40.61 -9.43
CA GLY A 164 -4.66 42.07 -9.41
C GLY A 164 -5.31 42.53 -10.70
N GLU A 165 -6.40 43.22 -10.56
CA GLU A 165 -7.04 43.95 -11.63
C GLU A 165 -6.00 44.86 -12.29
N ALA A 166 -5.69 44.58 -13.56
CA ALA A 166 -5.03 45.53 -14.43
C ALA A 166 -6.03 46.61 -14.78
N GLY A 167 -5.90 47.79 -14.15
CA GLY A 167 -6.53 49.02 -14.59
C GLY A 167 -5.79 49.65 -15.77
#